data_4e759fb06a4921def4b22fe28106b4b2
#
_entry.id   4e759fb06a4921def4b22fe28106b4b2
#
_cell.length_a   1.000
_cell.length_b   1.000
_cell.length_c   1.000
_cell.angle_alpha   90.00
_cell.angle_beta   90.00
_cell.angle_gamma   90.00
#
_symmetry.space_group_name_H-M   'P 1'
#
loop_
_entity.id
_entity.type
_entity.pdbx_description
1 polymer ?
#
loop_
_entity_poly.entity_id
_entity_poly.type
_entity_poly.pdbx_seq_one_letter_code
_entity_poly.pdbx_strand_id
1 'polypeptide(L)'
;RQRQMCIRDSIKMSEIIKKSDKYFDNVLVHTGQNYDYTLNEVFFKDLGLRQPDHYLGVVGENLGQTMGNVIAKAYELMVEVKPDAIIVLGDTNSCLSVIAAKRLKIPIFHMEAGNRCKDENLPEEVIRRIVDVTSDINLCYSEHARRYILDSGVKPEYTYVVGSPMAEVLFDSAKEIENSNILENLGLAPKKYILLSSHREENIDIETNFYSLMNAVNAMAKHYDMPVLYSCHPRSEKYINERGFKFDERVIKHKPLGFFDYNKLQQLSLIHI
;
A
#
# COMPACT_ATOMS: atom_id res chain seq x y z
N ARG A 1 1.93 -13.27 -3.03
CA ARG A 1 1.59 -13.00 -1.63
C ARG A 1 1.76 -11.54 -1.20
N GLN A 2 2.28 -10.63 -2.02
CA GLN A 2 2.51 -9.21 -1.70
C GLN A 2 1.67 -8.25 -2.57
N ARG A 3 0.48 -8.67 -2.98
CA ARG A 3 -0.33 -7.98 -4.00
C ARG A 3 -0.90 -6.61 -3.60
N GLN A 4 -0.95 -6.28 -2.31
CA GLN A 4 -1.58 -5.02 -1.86
C GLN A 4 -0.63 -3.84 -1.73
N MET A 5 0.66 -4.08 -1.64
CA MET A 5 1.62 -3.00 -1.36
C MET A 5 1.83 -2.07 -2.56
N CYS A 6 1.81 -2.57 -3.79
CA CYS A 6 1.97 -1.72 -4.98
C CYS A 6 0.82 -0.72 -5.18
N ILE A 7 -0.43 -1.12 -4.89
CA ILE A 7 -1.60 -0.22 -4.99
C ILE A 7 -1.50 0.89 -3.93
N ARG A 8 -1.19 0.53 -2.69
CA ARG A 8 -1.02 1.48 -1.59
C ARG A 8 0.10 2.49 -1.86
N ASP A 9 1.18 2.04 -2.46
CA ASP A 9 2.32 2.89 -2.82
C ASP A 9 1.94 3.85 -3.96
N SER A 10 1.21 3.40 -4.97
CA SER A 10 0.71 4.26 -6.05
C SER A 10 -0.21 5.36 -5.52
N ILE A 11 -1.10 5.05 -4.57
CA ILE A 11 -1.96 6.05 -3.92
C ILE A 11 -1.11 7.09 -3.19
N LYS A 12 -0.18 6.66 -2.34
CA LYS A 12 0.68 7.57 -1.59
C LYS A 12 1.59 8.42 -2.48
N MET A 13 2.04 7.84 -3.60
CA MET A 13 2.93 8.52 -4.55
C MET A 13 2.18 9.41 -5.55
N SER A 14 0.86 9.36 -5.63
CA SER A 14 0.11 10.02 -6.71
C SER A 14 0.43 11.50 -6.84
N GLU A 15 0.36 12.25 -5.75
CA GLU A 15 0.66 13.69 -5.79
C GLU A 15 2.16 13.98 -5.96
N ILE A 16 3.01 13.10 -5.46
CA ILE A 16 4.47 13.20 -5.68
C ILE A 16 4.79 13.00 -7.16
N ILE A 17 4.19 12.00 -7.81
CA ILE A 17 4.36 11.74 -9.26
C ILE A 17 3.92 12.96 -10.07
N LYS A 18 2.71 13.48 -9.83
CA LYS A 18 2.18 14.67 -10.53
C LYS A 18 3.08 15.90 -10.37
N LYS A 19 3.62 16.12 -9.14
CA LYS A 19 4.56 17.22 -8.88
C LYS A 19 5.91 16.95 -9.52
N SER A 20 6.40 15.72 -9.48
CA SER A 20 7.67 15.36 -10.14
C SER A 20 7.59 15.57 -11.65
N ASP A 21 6.48 15.17 -12.28
CA ASP A 21 6.24 15.40 -13.72
C ASP A 21 6.23 16.90 -14.09
N LYS A 22 5.86 17.76 -13.13
CA LYS A 22 5.82 19.22 -13.37
C LYS A 22 7.19 19.90 -13.26
N TYR A 23 8.07 19.37 -12.38
CA TYR A 23 9.31 20.07 -12.02
C TYR A 23 10.58 19.35 -12.48
N PHE A 24 10.48 18.09 -12.89
CA PHE A 24 11.61 17.26 -13.29
C PHE A 24 11.31 16.53 -14.60
N ASP A 25 12.35 16.06 -15.27
CA ASP A 25 12.24 15.02 -16.29
C ASP A 25 12.07 13.66 -15.59
N ASN A 26 10.81 13.36 -15.25
CA ASN A 26 10.46 12.26 -14.37
C ASN A 26 10.24 10.96 -15.14
N VAL A 27 11.03 9.93 -14.83
CA VAL A 27 10.87 8.58 -15.38
C VAL A 27 10.16 7.70 -14.35
N LEU A 28 8.90 7.37 -14.62
CA LEU A 28 8.08 6.53 -13.76
C LEU A 28 8.30 5.05 -14.09
N VAL A 29 8.78 4.30 -13.09
CA VAL A 29 9.11 2.87 -13.25
C VAL A 29 8.20 2.01 -12.40
N HIS A 30 7.52 1.04 -13.01
CA HIS A 30 6.73 0.05 -12.31
C HIS A 30 7.44 -1.31 -12.31
N THR A 31 7.68 -1.90 -11.15
CA THR A 31 8.42 -3.16 -11.04
C THR A 31 7.64 -4.37 -11.51
N GLY A 32 6.31 -4.32 -11.50
CA GLY A 32 5.48 -5.41 -12.03
C GLY A 32 5.38 -6.61 -11.10
N GLN A 33 5.40 -6.40 -9.79
CA GLN A 33 5.23 -7.48 -8.80
C GLN A 33 3.79 -8.01 -8.72
N ASN A 34 2.83 -7.34 -9.35
CA ASN A 34 1.42 -7.73 -9.39
C ASN A 34 1.02 -8.28 -10.75
N TYR A 35 0.39 -9.46 -10.75
CA TYR A 35 -0.20 -10.06 -11.95
C TYR A 35 -1.55 -9.47 -12.35
N ASP A 36 -2.22 -8.71 -11.47
CA ASP A 36 -3.56 -8.21 -11.70
C ASP A 36 -3.50 -6.79 -12.28
N TYR A 37 -3.27 -6.75 -13.60
CA TYR A 37 -3.21 -5.52 -14.39
C TYR A 37 -4.50 -4.68 -14.25
N THR A 38 -5.65 -5.33 -14.16
CA THR A 38 -6.96 -4.66 -14.07
C THR A 38 -7.15 -3.88 -12.78
N LEU A 39 -6.60 -4.35 -11.65
CA LEU A 39 -6.66 -3.61 -10.39
C LEU A 39 -5.72 -2.39 -10.39
N ASN A 40 -4.59 -2.46 -11.08
CA ASN A 40 -3.66 -1.35 -11.20
C ASN A 40 -4.23 -0.22 -12.08
N GLU A 41 -4.84 -0.54 -13.22
CA GLU A 41 -5.39 0.47 -14.15
C GLU A 41 -6.47 1.35 -13.52
N VAL A 42 -7.36 0.75 -12.71
CA VAL A 42 -8.42 1.51 -12.03
C VAL A 42 -7.82 2.60 -11.14
N PHE A 43 -6.78 2.29 -10.36
CA PHE A 43 -6.16 3.27 -9.47
C PHE A 43 -5.38 4.36 -10.23
N PHE A 44 -4.67 4.00 -11.30
CA PHE A 44 -3.99 4.99 -12.14
C PHE A 44 -5.00 5.96 -12.77
N LYS A 45 -6.13 5.44 -13.25
CA LYS A 45 -7.21 6.25 -13.82
C LYS A 45 -7.89 7.12 -12.77
N ASP A 46 -8.29 6.54 -11.64
CA ASP A 46 -8.97 7.27 -10.55
C ASP A 46 -8.10 8.41 -10.01
N LEU A 47 -6.81 8.16 -9.84
CA LEU A 47 -5.87 9.15 -9.33
C LEU A 47 -5.33 10.11 -10.40
N GLY A 48 -5.73 9.95 -11.66
CA GLY A 48 -5.28 10.80 -12.77
C GLY A 48 -3.78 10.68 -13.05
N LEU A 49 -3.20 9.48 -12.86
CA LEU A 49 -1.80 9.21 -13.11
C LEU A 49 -1.56 8.77 -14.55
N ARG A 50 -0.44 9.21 -15.12
CA ARG A 50 0.04 8.70 -16.40
C ARG A 50 0.53 7.26 -16.27
N GLN A 51 0.61 6.56 -17.37
CA GLN A 51 1.19 5.22 -17.40
C GLN A 51 2.70 5.27 -17.09
N PRO A 52 3.25 4.23 -16.47
CA PRO A 52 4.69 4.10 -16.28
C PRO A 52 5.45 4.12 -17.61
N ASP A 53 6.63 4.77 -17.62
CA ASP A 53 7.51 4.78 -18.78
C ASP A 53 8.17 3.41 -18.98
N HIS A 54 8.44 2.72 -17.87
CA HIS A 54 9.04 1.38 -17.89
C HIS A 54 8.29 0.42 -16.96
N TYR A 55 8.11 -0.81 -17.46
CA TYR A 55 7.53 -1.91 -16.72
C TYR A 55 8.55 -3.06 -16.64
N LEU A 56 9.11 -3.31 -15.46
CA LEU A 56 10.25 -4.24 -15.33
C LEU A 56 9.87 -5.71 -15.36
N GLY A 57 8.65 -6.08 -14.95
CA GLY A 57 8.23 -7.48 -14.93
C GLY A 57 9.15 -8.37 -14.09
N VAL A 58 9.35 -8.03 -12.83
CA VAL A 58 10.36 -8.66 -11.95
C VAL A 58 9.95 -10.01 -11.37
N VAL A 59 8.73 -10.46 -11.58
CA VAL A 59 8.23 -11.69 -10.96
C VAL A 59 9.04 -12.89 -11.39
N GLY A 60 9.56 -13.62 -10.42
CA GLY A 60 10.26 -14.89 -10.60
C GLY A 60 9.43 -16.06 -10.09
N GLU A 61 9.97 -17.26 -10.17
CA GLU A 61 9.33 -18.51 -9.68
C GLU A 61 9.11 -18.51 -8.18
N ASN A 62 9.94 -17.77 -7.46
CA ASN A 62 9.87 -17.62 -6.00
C ASN A 62 10.23 -16.19 -5.56
N LEU A 63 10.08 -15.94 -4.26
CA LEU A 63 10.36 -14.62 -3.68
C LEU A 63 11.83 -14.21 -3.86
N GLY A 64 12.78 -15.14 -3.68
CA GLY A 64 14.20 -14.86 -3.85
C GLY A 64 14.55 -14.41 -5.25
N GLN A 65 14.02 -15.09 -6.27
CA GLN A 65 14.17 -14.68 -7.67
C GLN A 65 13.53 -13.32 -7.93
N THR A 66 12.34 -13.07 -7.41
CA THR A 66 11.67 -11.78 -7.56
C THR A 66 12.52 -10.64 -6.98
N MET A 67 13.07 -10.82 -5.76
CA MET A 67 13.96 -9.85 -5.14
C MET A 67 15.24 -9.63 -5.96
N GLY A 68 15.86 -10.72 -6.43
CA GLY A 68 17.04 -10.66 -7.32
C GLY A 68 16.74 -9.94 -8.63
N ASN A 69 15.60 -10.22 -9.25
CA ASN A 69 15.16 -9.58 -10.48
C ASN A 69 14.91 -8.07 -10.31
N VAL A 70 14.39 -7.63 -9.15
CA VAL A 70 14.27 -6.19 -8.86
C VAL A 70 15.63 -5.50 -8.94
N ILE A 71 16.64 -6.06 -8.27
CA ILE A 71 17.99 -5.48 -8.25
C ILE A 71 18.63 -5.50 -9.65
N ALA A 72 18.55 -6.64 -10.35
CA ALA A 72 19.17 -6.81 -11.66
C ALA A 72 18.56 -5.88 -12.71
N LYS A 73 17.23 -5.90 -12.86
CA LYS A 73 16.54 -5.09 -13.88
C LYS A 73 16.58 -3.60 -13.56
N ALA A 74 16.54 -3.23 -12.26
CA ALA A 74 16.73 -1.84 -11.87
C ALA A 74 18.16 -1.36 -12.21
N TYR A 75 19.17 -2.20 -12.02
CA TYR A 75 20.54 -1.85 -12.39
C TYR A 75 20.67 -1.60 -13.91
N GLU A 76 20.15 -2.51 -14.72
CA GLU A 76 20.17 -2.40 -16.19
C GLU A 76 19.49 -1.11 -16.66
N LEU A 77 18.26 -0.84 -16.15
CA LEU A 77 17.53 0.38 -16.48
C LEU A 77 18.26 1.65 -16.06
N MET A 78 18.85 1.68 -14.86
CA MET A 78 19.59 2.85 -14.37
C MET A 78 20.88 3.12 -15.16
N VAL A 79 21.51 2.10 -15.71
CA VAL A 79 22.67 2.25 -16.62
C VAL A 79 22.23 2.86 -17.95
N GLU A 80 21.04 2.52 -18.43
CA GLU A 80 20.46 3.06 -19.67
C GLU A 80 19.99 4.51 -19.47
N VAL A 81 19.13 4.74 -18.48
CA VAL A 81 18.46 6.03 -18.23
C VAL A 81 19.41 7.06 -17.60
N LYS A 82 20.37 6.63 -16.78
CA LYS A 82 21.33 7.49 -16.05
C LYS A 82 20.66 8.60 -15.25
N PRO A 83 19.73 8.25 -14.33
CA PRO A 83 19.03 9.28 -13.58
C PRO A 83 19.96 10.02 -12.62
N ASP A 84 19.69 11.30 -12.39
CA ASP A 84 20.43 12.14 -11.42
C ASP A 84 20.10 11.77 -9.97
N ALA A 85 18.91 11.20 -9.72
CA ALA A 85 18.47 10.70 -8.43
C ALA A 85 17.32 9.70 -8.59
N ILE A 86 17.08 8.90 -7.54
CA ILE A 86 15.87 8.08 -7.45
C ILE A 86 15.07 8.40 -6.19
N ILE A 87 13.75 8.23 -6.29
CA ILE A 87 12.82 8.29 -5.16
C ILE A 87 12.19 6.91 -5.00
N VAL A 88 12.22 6.38 -3.78
CA VAL A 88 11.54 5.14 -3.40
C VAL A 88 10.63 5.39 -2.20
N LEU A 89 9.56 4.61 -2.07
CA LEU A 89 8.61 4.75 -0.96
C LEU A 89 8.44 3.43 -0.22
N GLY A 90 8.60 3.51 1.09
CA GLY A 90 8.20 2.46 2.03
C GLY A 90 9.13 1.25 2.04
N ASP A 91 8.52 0.08 2.03
CA ASP A 91 9.10 -1.18 2.45
C ASP A 91 8.80 -2.35 1.51
N THR A 92 8.41 -2.07 0.28
CA THR A 92 8.15 -3.11 -0.72
C THR A 92 9.45 -3.66 -1.30
N ASN A 93 9.39 -4.84 -1.92
CA ASN A 93 10.56 -5.39 -2.61
C ASN A 93 11.06 -4.46 -3.72
N SER A 94 10.22 -3.60 -4.30
CA SER A 94 10.63 -2.59 -5.28
C SER A 94 11.73 -1.68 -4.73
N CYS A 95 11.71 -1.42 -3.42
CA CYS A 95 12.70 -0.58 -2.76
C CYS A 95 14.11 -1.20 -2.73
N LEU A 96 14.24 -2.51 -2.99
CA LEU A 96 15.56 -3.15 -3.13
C LEU A 96 16.35 -2.61 -4.34
N SER A 97 15.71 -1.88 -5.25
CA SER A 97 16.37 -1.11 -6.32
C SER A 97 17.41 -0.12 -5.79
N VAL A 98 17.32 0.30 -4.51
CA VAL A 98 18.30 1.17 -3.85
C VAL A 98 19.71 0.56 -3.83
N ILE A 99 19.81 -0.78 -3.82
CA ILE A 99 21.10 -1.48 -3.85
C ILE A 99 21.80 -1.22 -5.21
N ALA A 100 21.04 -1.29 -6.30
CA ALA A 100 21.53 -0.98 -7.64
C ALA A 100 21.93 0.50 -7.75
N ALA A 101 21.08 1.41 -7.32
CA ALA A 101 21.34 2.86 -7.33
C ALA A 101 22.60 3.22 -6.54
N LYS A 102 22.76 2.65 -5.33
CA LYS A 102 23.93 2.91 -4.49
C LYS A 102 25.22 2.45 -5.15
N ARG A 103 25.19 1.28 -5.83
CA ARG A 103 26.35 0.77 -6.59
C ARG A 103 26.71 1.66 -7.78
N LEU A 104 25.71 2.29 -8.40
CA LEU A 104 25.88 3.24 -9.50
C LEU A 104 26.17 4.68 -9.04
N LYS A 105 26.23 4.94 -7.72
CA LYS A 105 26.43 6.25 -7.11
C LYS A 105 25.32 7.26 -7.44
N ILE A 106 24.11 6.77 -7.65
CA ILE A 106 22.93 7.59 -7.88
C ILE A 106 22.34 7.96 -6.51
N PRO A 107 22.10 9.24 -6.21
CA PRO A 107 21.46 9.69 -4.98
C PRO A 107 20.09 9.08 -4.76
N ILE A 108 19.80 8.67 -3.53
CA ILE A 108 18.58 7.93 -3.16
C ILE A 108 17.80 8.72 -2.13
N PHE A 109 16.54 9.03 -2.46
CA PHE A 109 15.56 9.63 -1.55
C PHE A 109 14.56 8.57 -1.12
N HIS A 110 14.51 8.26 0.17
CA HIS A 110 13.61 7.28 0.74
C HIS A 110 12.47 7.96 1.48
N MET A 111 11.25 7.84 0.99
CA MET A 111 10.03 8.30 1.64
C MET A 111 9.45 7.20 2.53
N GLU A 112 8.73 7.57 3.60
CA GLU A 112 8.21 6.67 4.63
C GLU A 112 9.34 5.99 5.44
N ALA A 113 10.47 6.65 5.52
CA ALA A 113 11.65 6.17 6.23
C ALA A 113 11.44 6.09 7.75
N GLY A 114 12.11 5.16 8.39
CA GLY A 114 12.15 5.04 9.85
C GLY A 114 10.95 4.37 10.49
N ASN A 115 10.00 3.85 9.74
CA ASN A 115 8.94 3.02 10.30
C ASN A 115 9.54 1.73 10.87
N ARG A 116 9.11 1.34 12.06
CA ARG A 116 9.58 0.12 12.73
C ARG A 116 8.42 -0.71 13.27
N CYS A 117 8.60 -2.02 13.27
CA CYS A 117 7.75 -2.95 13.95
C CYS A 117 8.53 -3.61 15.10
N LYS A 118 7.85 -3.88 16.23
CA LYS A 118 8.45 -4.63 17.33
C LYS A 118 8.63 -6.12 16.99
N ASP A 119 7.82 -6.62 16.06
CA ASP A 119 7.97 -7.97 15.52
C ASP A 119 9.00 -7.95 14.38
N GLU A 120 10.20 -8.38 14.66
CA GLU A 120 11.30 -8.46 13.69
C GLU A 120 11.13 -9.57 12.66
N ASN A 121 10.17 -10.49 12.86
CA ASN A 121 9.85 -11.52 11.86
C ASN A 121 9.01 -10.98 10.70
N LEU A 122 8.55 -9.73 10.79
CA LEU A 122 7.80 -9.10 9.71
C LEU A 122 8.69 -8.92 8.48
N PRO A 123 8.34 -9.50 7.31
CA PRO A 123 9.18 -9.42 6.10
C PRO A 123 9.55 -7.99 5.70
N GLU A 124 8.64 -7.05 5.91
CA GLU A 124 8.82 -5.64 5.60
C GLU A 124 9.89 -4.98 6.48
N GLU A 125 10.07 -5.45 7.72
CA GLU A 125 11.06 -4.86 8.64
C GLU A 125 12.49 -5.04 8.13
N VAL A 126 12.78 -6.16 7.48
CA VAL A 126 14.07 -6.40 6.84
C VAL A 126 14.32 -5.39 5.73
N ILE A 127 13.33 -5.18 4.86
CA ILE A 127 13.45 -4.23 3.74
C ILE A 127 13.60 -2.79 4.26
N ARG A 128 12.80 -2.38 5.25
CA ARG A 128 12.90 -1.06 5.89
C ARG A 128 14.32 -0.77 6.33
N ARG A 129 14.93 -1.68 7.10
CA ARG A 129 16.31 -1.50 7.59
C ARG A 129 17.31 -1.39 6.47
N ILE A 130 17.21 -2.23 5.43
CA ILE A 130 18.10 -2.15 4.26
C ILE A 130 17.97 -0.80 3.56
N VAL A 131 16.75 -0.37 3.29
CA VAL A 131 16.48 0.86 2.53
C VAL A 131 16.89 2.10 3.32
N ASP A 132 16.56 2.15 4.61
CA ASP A 132 16.90 3.28 5.49
C ASP A 132 18.41 3.55 5.55
N VAL A 133 19.22 2.50 5.73
CA VAL A 133 20.68 2.68 5.86
C VAL A 133 21.38 2.82 4.51
N THR A 134 20.74 2.39 3.42
CA THR A 134 21.30 2.48 2.05
C THR A 134 21.03 3.85 1.43
N SER A 135 19.93 4.48 1.80
CA SER A 135 19.50 5.76 1.23
C SER A 135 20.36 6.93 1.66
N ASP A 136 20.50 7.92 0.78
CA ASP A 136 21.27 9.13 1.05
C ASP A 136 20.44 10.17 1.82
N ILE A 137 19.15 10.27 1.52
CA ILE A 137 18.20 11.15 2.20
C ILE A 137 17.01 10.34 2.67
N ASN A 138 16.70 10.44 3.97
CA ASN A 138 15.56 9.79 4.60
C ASN A 138 14.45 10.80 4.92
N LEU A 139 13.26 10.61 4.35
CA LEU A 139 12.09 11.46 4.49
C LEU A 139 11.07 10.75 5.38
N CYS A 140 11.08 11.08 6.66
CA CYS A 140 10.25 10.45 7.69
C CYS A 140 8.86 11.10 7.77
N TYR A 141 7.85 10.33 8.15
CA TYR A 141 6.50 10.86 8.36
C TYR A 141 6.32 11.53 9.73
N SER A 142 7.15 11.17 10.70
CA SER A 142 7.07 11.71 12.05
C SER A 142 8.45 11.84 12.69
N GLU A 143 8.53 12.65 13.74
CA GLU A 143 9.74 12.76 14.56
C GLU A 143 10.08 11.42 15.25
N HIS A 144 9.08 10.60 15.55
CA HIS A 144 9.29 9.27 16.10
C HIS A 144 10.04 8.36 15.12
N ALA A 145 9.62 8.34 13.85
CA ALA A 145 10.31 7.61 12.79
C ALA A 145 11.74 8.15 12.57
N ARG A 146 11.91 9.47 12.62
CA ARG A 146 13.22 10.10 12.51
C ARG A 146 14.19 9.62 13.59
N ARG A 147 13.75 9.49 14.83
CA ARG A 147 14.57 8.97 15.94
C ARG A 147 15.09 7.57 15.66
N TYR A 148 14.26 6.68 15.13
CA TYR A 148 14.69 5.33 14.74
C TYR A 148 15.78 5.32 13.66
N ILE A 149 15.73 6.26 12.72
CA ILE A 149 16.78 6.43 11.71
C ILE A 149 18.08 6.86 12.37
N LEU A 150 18.05 7.85 13.26
CA LEU A 150 19.23 8.35 13.97
C LEU A 150 19.84 7.26 14.85
N ASP A 151 19.01 6.48 15.54
CA ASP A 151 19.47 5.35 16.37
C ASP A 151 20.12 4.24 15.52
N SER A 152 19.82 4.18 14.22
CA SER A 152 20.49 3.29 13.27
C SER A 152 21.83 3.80 12.76
N GLY A 153 22.29 4.97 13.24
CA GLY A 153 23.58 5.58 12.89
C GLY A 153 23.56 6.47 11.65
N VAL A 154 22.39 6.77 11.07
CA VAL A 154 22.26 7.74 9.99
C VAL A 154 22.38 9.15 10.56
N LYS A 155 23.12 10.03 9.86
CA LYS A 155 23.37 11.38 10.33
C LYS A 155 22.13 12.27 10.29
N PRO A 156 21.94 13.18 11.27
CA PRO A 156 20.77 14.06 11.34
C PRO A 156 20.56 14.93 10.10
N GLU A 157 21.63 15.40 9.48
CA GLU A 157 21.60 16.25 8.28
C GLU A 157 21.04 15.57 7.03
N TYR A 158 20.87 14.25 7.06
CA TYR A 158 20.29 13.45 5.96
C TYR A 158 18.89 12.90 6.28
N THR A 159 18.28 13.36 7.39
CA THR A 159 17.02 12.81 7.88
C THR A 159 16.04 13.93 8.21
N TYR A 160 14.94 14.00 7.44
CA TYR A 160 13.95 15.08 7.51
C TYR A 160 12.57 14.55 7.86
N VAL A 161 11.80 15.31 8.64
CA VAL A 161 10.38 15.03 8.87
C VAL A 161 9.57 15.84 7.87
N VAL A 162 8.86 15.15 7.00
CA VAL A 162 8.09 15.75 5.91
C VAL A 162 6.58 15.51 6.02
N GLY A 163 6.14 14.63 6.95
CA GLY A 163 4.75 14.21 7.04
C GLY A 163 4.38 13.15 6.02
N SER A 164 3.14 12.65 6.12
CA SER A 164 2.61 11.66 5.18
C SER A 164 1.95 12.35 3.98
N PRO A 165 2.18 11.91 2.74
CA PRO A 165 1.52 12.47 1.56
C PRO A 165 0.02 12.15 1.50
N MET A 166 -0.48 11.21 2.33
CA MET A 166 -1.89 10.83 2.33
C MET A 166 -2.86 11.99 2.62
N ALA A 167 -2.45 12.96 3.44
CA ALA A 167 -3.29 14.12 3.73
C ALA A 167 -3.54 14.94 2.45
N GLU A 168 -2.51 15.12 1.63
CA GLU A 168 -2.60 15.84 0.34
C GLU A 168 -3.43 15.04 -0.67
N VAL A 169 -3.19 13.74 -0.79
CA VAL A 169 -3.97 12.85 -1.67
C VAL A 169 -5.46 12.88 -1.33
N LEU A 170 -5.81 12.83 -0.04
CA LEU A 170 -7.21 12.90 0.40
C LEU A 170 -7.81 14.30 0.18
N PHE A 171 -7.04 15.35 0.37
CA PHE A 171 -7.48 16.71 0.12
C PHE A 171 -7.77 16.95 -1.36
N ASP A 172 -6.86 16.55 -2.24
CA ASP A 172 -7.01 16.73 -3.69
C ASP A 172 -8.11 15.83 -4.27
N SER A 173 -8.40 14.69 -3.62
CA SER A 173 -9.50 13.77 -3.99
C SER A 173 -10.83 14.06 -3.28
N ALA A 174 -10.91 15.11 -2.46
CA ALA A 174 -12.08 15.34 -1.59
C ALA A 174 -13.39 15.48 -2.38
N LYS A 175 -13.34 16.16 -3.53
CA LYS A 175 -14.50 16.36 -4.38
C LYS A 175 -15.03 15.06 -5.01
N GLU A 176 -14.13 14.21 -5.49
CA GLU A 176 -14.45 12.91 -6.06
C GLU A 176 -15.00 11.96 -4.99
N ILE A 177 -14.42 11.99 -3.80
CA ILE A 177 -14.91 11.23 -2.64
C ILE A 177 -16.32 11.73 -2.26
N GLU A 178 -16.55 13.04 -2.21
CA GLU A 178 -17.86 13.62 -1.90
C GLU A 178 -18.93 13.25 -2.93
N ASN A 179 -18.57 13.20 -4.21
CA ASN A 179 -19.47 12.88 -5.32
C ASN A 179 -19.76 11.38 -5.48
N SER A 180 -19.10 10.50 -4.72
CA SER A 180 -19.35 9.07 -4.80
C SER A 180 -20.77 8.72 -4.34
N ASN A 181 -21.50 7.97 -5.16
CA ASN A 181 -22.85 7.46 -4.88
C ASN A 181 -22.85 6.06 -4.25
N ILE A 182 -21.72 5.62 -3.71
CA ILE A 182 -21.56 4.24 -3.23
C ILE A 182 -22.55 3.85 -2.13
N LEU A 183 -22.94 4.77 -1.24
CA LEU A 183 -23.93 4.48 -0.20
C LEU A 183 -25.29 4.15 -0.80
N GLU A 184 -25.73 4.94 -1.78
CA GLU A 184 -26.99 4.72 -2.49
C GLU A 184 -26.96 3.39 -3.24
N ASN A 185 -25.86 3.11 -3.94
CA ASN A 185 -25.66 1.88 -4.70
C ASN A 185 -25.71 0.63 -3.81
N LEU A 186 -25.28 0.74 -2.55
CA LEU A 186 -25.28 -0.35 -1.58
C LEU A 186 -26.48 -0.33 -0.63
N GLY A 187 -27.39 0.64 -0.77
CA GLY A 187 -28.54 0.79 0.12
C GLY A 187 -28.14 1.08 1.58
N LEU A 188 -27.01 1.76 1.80
CA LEU A 188 -26.49 2.09 3.13
C LEU A 188 -26.82 3.53 3.50
N ALA A 189 -27.02 3.77 4.79
CA ALA A 189 -27.23 5.12 5.34
C ALA A 189 -26.03 5.56 6.19
N PRO A 190 -25.68 6.87 6.17
CA PRO A 190 -24.59 7.40 6.99
C PRO A 190 -24.73 7.04 8.47
N LYS A 191 -23.63 6.59 9.07
CA LYS A 191 -23.55 6.15 10.48
C LYS A 191 -24.47 5.00 10.87
N LYS A 192 -24.96 4.22 9.88
CA LYS A 192 -25.84 3.06 10.07
C LYS A 192 -25.25 1.77 9.54
N TYR A 193 -23.95 1.69 9.40
CA TYR A 193 -23.23 0.48 8.99
C TYR A 193 -21.82 0.45 9.58
N ILE A 194 -21.26 -0.73 9.66
CA ILE A 194 -19.87 -1.00 10.05
C ILE A 194 -19.11 -1.33 8.77
N LEU A 195 -17.93 -0.72 8.57
CA LEU A 195 -17.04 -1.06 7.46
C LEU A 195 -15.92 -1.97 7.97
N LEU A 196 -15.77 -3.14 7.33
CA LEU A 196 -14.72 -4.11 7.65
C LEU A 196 -13.77 -4.30 6.47
N SER A 197 -12.46 -4.25 6.75
CA SER A 197 -11.41 -4.66 5.83
C SER A 197 -10.40 -5.56 6.55
N SER A 198 -10.39 -6.84 6.23
CA SER A 198 -9.48 -7.80 6.84
C SER A 198 -8.89 -8.74 5.79
N HIS A 199 -7.55 -8.76 5.69
CA HIS A 199 -6.85 -9.51 4.67
C HIS A 199 -5.44 -9.98 5.07
N ARG A 200 -5.01 -9.70 6.31
CA ARG A 200 -3.69 -10.14 6.77
C ARG A 200 -3.60 -11.66 6.84
N GLU A 201 -2.42 -12.18 6.47
CA GLU A 201 -2.16 -13.63 6.43
C GLU A 201 -2.43 -14.28 7.78
N GLU A 202 -1.95 -13.68 8.85
CA GLU A 202 -2.07 -14.20 10.22
C GLU A 202 -3.54 -14.38 10.64
N ASN A 203 -4.43 -13.52 10.13
CA ASN A 203 -5.85 -13.55 10.45
C ASN A 203 -6.65 -14.47 9.53
N ILE A 204 -6.15 -14.74 8.33
CA ILE A 204 -6.93 -15.44 7.30
C ILE A 204 -6.43 -16.86 7.07
N ASP A 205 -5.12 -17.10 7.07
CA ASP A 205 -4.53 -18.41 6.76
C ASP A 205 -4.64 -19.37 7.95
N ILE A 206 -4.44 -18.87 9.17
CA ILE A 206 -4.54 -19.66 10.39
C ILE A 206 -6.02 -19.89 10.70
N GLU A 207 -6.44 -21.16 10.70
CA GLU A 207 -7.83 -21.55 10.81
C GLU A 207 -8.49 -21.04 12.11
N THR A 208 -7.83 -21.15 13.24
CA THR A 208 -8.35 -20.65 14.53
C THR A 208 -8.57 -19.13 14.53
N ASN A 209 -7.64 -18.39 13.97
CA ASN A 209 -7.74 -16.93 13.86
C ASN A 209 -8.86 -16.52 12.88
N PHE A 210 -8.97 -17.24 11.76
CA PHE A 210 -10.02 -17.03 10.79
C PHE A 210 -11.42 -17.18 11.42
N TYR A 211 -11.67 -18.31 12.09
CA TYR A 211 -12.99 -18.53 12.71
C TYR A 211 -13.25 -17.55 13.85
N SER A 212 -12.23 -17.19 14.64
CA SER A 212 -12.36 -16.18 15.69
C SER A 212 -12.79 -14.84 15.12
N LEU A 213 -12.11 -14.37 14.05
CA LEU A 213 -12.42 -13.11 13.38
C LEU A 213 -13.81 -13.13 12.74
N MET A 214 -14.13 -14.16 11.94
CA MET A 214 -15.40 -14.22 11.20
C MET A 214 -16.61 -14.40 12.13
N ASN A 215 -16.45 -15.13 13.23
CA ASN A 215 -17.48 -15.22 14.27
C ASN A 215 -17.68 -13.89 15.00
N ALA A 216 -16.60 -13.14 15.25
CA ALA A 216 -16.72 -11.80 15.82
C ALA A 216 -17.48 -10.85 14.88
N VAL A 217 -17.27 -10.95 13.57
CA VAL A 217 -18.02 -10.17 12.56
C VAL A 217 -19.52 -10.49 12.65
N ASN A 218 -19.88 -11.78 12.69
CA ASN A 218 -21.28 -12.19 12.85
C ASN A 218 -21.88 -11.71 14.19
N ALA A 219 -21.11 -11.78 15.27
CA ALA A 219 -21.54 -11.33 16.58
C ALA A 219 -21.79 -9.81 16.60
N MET A 220 -20.92 -9.01 15.96
CA MET A 220 -21.11 -7.57 15.83
C MET A 220 -22.36 -7.23 15.03
N ALA A 221 -22.57 -7.88 13.88
CA ALA A 221 -23.75 -7.67 13.05
C ALA A 221 -25.05 -7.90 13.85
N LYS A 222 -25.09 -8.98 14.64
CA LYS A 222 -26.22 -9.31 15.53
C LYS A 222 -26.38 -8.35 16.69
N HIS A 223 -25.28 -8.03 17.37
CA HIS A 223 -25.31 -7.22 18.57
C HIS A 223 -25.78 -5.78 18.31
N TYR A 224 -25.29 -5.19 17.23
CA TYR A 224 -25.62 -3.82 16.85
C TYR A 224 -26.84 -3.71 15.95
N ASP A 225 -27.36 -4.85 15.47
CA ASP A 225 -28.45 -4.95 14.49
C ASP A 225 -28.22 -4.02 13.29
N MET A 226 -27.01 -4.06 12.75
CA MET A 226 -26.55 -3.18 11.67
C MET A 226 -25.88 -3.96 10.53
N PRO A 227 -25.95 -3.46 9.29
CA PRO A 227 -25.16 -3.97 8.20
C PRO A 227 -23.66 -3.87 8.50
N VAL A 228 -22.93 -4.96 8.19
CA VAL A 228 -21.47 -4.97 8.17
C VAL A 228 -21.04 -5.11 6.72
N LEU A 229 -20.53 -4.04 6.14
CA LEU A 229 -19.97 -4.07 4.79
C LEU A 229 -18.52 -4.60 4.86
N TYR A 230 -18.33 -5.80 4.35
CA TYR A 230 -17.02 -6.43 4.27
C TYR A 230 -16.39 -6.22 2.90
N SER A 231 -15.41 -5.32 2.80
CA SER A 231 -14.54 -5.19 1.62
C SER A 231 -13.62 -6.41 1.54
N CYS A 232 -14.12 -7.46 0.89
CA CYS A 232 -13.53 -8.78 0.91
C CYS A 232 -12.45 -8.93 -0.14
N HIS A 233 -11.22 -9.13 0.30
CA HIS A 233 -10.09 -9.39 -0.59
C HIS A 233 -10.22 -10.81 -1.20
N PRO A 234 -9.78 -11.03 -2.46
CA PRO A 234 -9.86 -12.35 -3.11
C PRO A 234 -9.25 -13.50 -2.30
N ARG A 235 -8.19 -13.23 -1.53
CA ARG A 235 -7.61 -14.21 -0.61
C ARG A 235 -8.60 -14.62 0.49
N SER A 236 -9.23 -13.64 1.11
CA SER A 236 -10.23 -13.90 2.16
C SER A 236 -11.44 -14.63 1.60
N GLU A 237 -11.89 -14.24 0.43
CA GLU A 237 -13.02 -14.89 -0.27
C GLU A 237 -12.72 -16.37 -0.57
N LYS A 238 -11.49 -16.67 -0.99
CA LYS A 238 -11.04 -18.06 -1.20
C LYS A 238 -11.22 -18.90 0.06
N TYR A 239 -10.69 -18.45 1.20
CA TYR A 239 -10.78 -19.21 2.46
C TYR A 239 -12.19 -19.26 3.04
N ILE A 240 -13.02 -18.22 2.84
CA ILE A 240 -14.43 -18.23 3.22
C ILE A 240 -15.16 -19.36 2.47
N ASN A 241 -14.92 -19.50 1.16
CA ASN A 241 -15.54 -20.51 0.33
C ASN A 241 -15.00 -21.91 0.65
N GLU A 242 -13.68 -22.09 0.77
CA GLU A 242 -13.06 -23.38 1.07
C GLU A 242 -13.48 -23.94 2.44
N ARG A 243 -13.64 -23.06 3.44
CA ARG A 243 -14.04 -23.42 4.80
C ARG A 243 -15.56 -23.45 5.00
N GLY A 244 -16.34 -23.09 3.97
CA GLY A 244 -17.81 -23.09 4.01
C GLY A 244 -18.39 -22.17 5.08
N PHE A 245 -17.70 -21.06 5.42
CA PHE A 245 -18.14 -20.15 6.48
C PHE A 245 -19.40 -19.40 6.05
N LYS A 246 -20.39 -19.36 6.95
CA LYS A 246 -21.67 -18.67 6.72
C LYS A 246 -21.72 -17.39 7.55
N PHE A 247 -21.89 -16.28 6.83
CA PHE A 247 -22.15 -15.00 7.48
C PHE A 247 -23.60 -14.83 7.90
N ASP A 248 -23.80 -13.97 8.88
CA ASP A 248 -25.11 -13.43 9.20
C ASP A 248 -25.68 -12.65 8.00
N GLU A 249 -27.00 -12.62 7.85
CA GLU A 249 -27.68 -11.95 6.74
C GLU A 249 -27.36 -10.44 6.62
N ARG A 250 -26.95 -9.81 7.71
CA ARG A 250 -26.55 -8.41 7.77
C ARG A 250 -25.12 -8.17 7.25
N VAL A 251 -24.33 -9.22 7.02
CA VAL A 251 -22.97 -9.08 6.49
C VAL A 251 -23.01 -9.05 4.97
N ILE A 252 -22.71 -7.91 4.41
CA ILE A 252 -22.65 -7.66 2.96
C ILE A 252 -21.20 -7.84 2.49
N LYS A 253 -20.93 -8.97 1.81
CA LYS A 253 -19.63 -9.16 1.15
C LYS A 253 -19.59 -8.35 -0.15
N HIS A 254 -18.58 -7.53 -0.29
CA HIS A 254 -18.34 -6.76 -1.50
C HIS A 254 -16.89 -6.98 -2.00
N LYS A 255 -16.70 -7.00 -3.30
CA LYS A 255 -15.37 -7.00 -3.90
C LYS A 255 -14.59 -5.74 -3.46
N PRO A 256 -13.25 -5.74 -3.52
CA PRO A 256 -12.49 -4.53 -3.22
C PRO A 256 -13.02 -3.33 -4.00
N LEU A 257 -13.17 -2.23 -3.29
CA LEU A 257 -13.71 -0.97 -3.81
C LEU A 257 -12.59 -0.08 -4.35
N GLY A 258 -12.91 0.84 -5.26
CA GLY A 258 -12.03 1.89 -5.70
C GLY A 258 -11.69 2.88 -4.58
N PHE A 259 -10.69 3.73 -4.82
CA PHE A 259 -10.18 4.66 -3.81
C PHE A 259 -11.24 5.63 -3.29
N PHE A 260 -12.00 6.25 -4.17
CA PHE A 260 -13.01 7.24 -3.79
C PHE A 260 -14.17 6.63 -3.03
N ASP A 261 -14.71 5.51 -3.51
CA ASP A 261 -15.82 4.78 -2.89
C ASP A 261 -15.45 4.28 -1.50
N TYR A 262 -14.25 3.69 -1.36
CA TYR A 262 -13.79 3.18 -0.07
C TYR A 262 -13.63 4.31 0.95
N ASN A 263 -13.03 5.45 0.56
CA ASN A 263 -12.88 6.61 1.45
C ASN A 263 -14.23 7.24 1.81
N LYS A 264 -15.18 7.32 0.88
CA LYS A 264 -16.56 7.75 1.18
C LYS A 264 -17.20 6.88 2.23
N LEU A 265 -17.11 5.56 2.06
CA LEU A 265 -17.64 4.60 3.03
C LEU A 265 -16.93 4.72 4.39
N GLN A 266 -15.61 4.92 4.40
CA GLN A 266 -14.84 5.09 5.62
C GLN A 266 -15.24 6.34 6.40
N GLN A 267 -15.45 7.47 5.73
CA GLN A 267 -15.89 8.73 6.34
C GLN A 267 -17.30 8.64 6.96
N LEU A 268 -18.20 7.90 6.32
CA LEU A 268 -19.60 7.84 6.66
C LEU A 268 -20.00 6.59 7.44
N SER A 269 -19.10 5.64 7.67
CA SER A 269 -19.36 4.48 8.53
C SER A 269 -19.58 4.91 9.99
N LEU A 270 -20.25 4.07 10.77
CA LEU A 270 -20.28 4.22 12.23
C LEU A 270 -18.87 4.00 12.79
N ILE A 271 -18.24 2.91 12.35
CA ILE A 271 -16.86 2.53 12.64
C ILE A 271 -16.28 1.76 11.47
N HIS A 272 -14.96 1.83 11.26
CA HIS A 272 -14.24 0.93 10.36
C HIS A 272 -13.21 0.11 11.15
N ILE A 273 -13.07 -1.14 10.74
CA ILE A 273 -12.23 -2.16 11.39
C ILE A 273 -11.28 -2.75 10.34
#